data_603f093e013919a5e3eee8aedbb548e3
#
_entry.id   603f093e013919a5e3eee8aedbb548e3
#
_cell.length_a   1.000
_cell.length_b   1.000
_cell.length_c   1.000
_cell.angle_alpha   90.00
_cell.angle_beta   90.00
_cell.angle_gamma   90.00
#
_symmetry.space_group_name_H-M   'P 1'
#
loop_
_entity.id
_entity.type
_entity.pdbx_description
1 polymer ?
#
loop_
_entity_poly.entity_id
_entity_poly.type
_entity_poly.pdbx_seq_one_letter_code
_entity_poly.pdbx_strand_id
1 'polypeptide(L)'
;GDVYKRQQQILKDIYQEIQPYASIGKQADYIPALAKINPDQFGMCIHTIQNKTFMHGEATTGFSIQSISKVFSLAMCLSLEGDNLWKRVGKEPSGTAFNSLVQLEVEKGIPRNPFINAGAIVMTDILLNHLKHPEEEYLRFVRSISGNNQIHYNEEVALSERENGYLNAAITNLLKYYHNIDNDIERVLHFYFLQCSIEMSCYDLSKAFLPFANHKQAFTFEGITLTASQVKRINAIMQTCGFYDEAGEFSYLVGLPGKSGVGGGIAAVYPLRYSVAVWSPRLNPKGNSVMGIKALELLTTQTQESIF
;
A
#
# COMPACT_ATOMS: atom_id res chain seq x y z
N GLY A 1 24.97 14.90 -14.88
CA GLY A 1 24.24 16.18 -15.02
C GLY A 1 23.07 16.13 -15.97
N ASP A 2 23.28 15.83 -17.24
CA ASP A 2 22.23 15.90 -18.26
C ASP A 2 21.17 14.80 -18.12
N VAL A 3 21.58 13.58 -17.72
CA VAL A 3 20.63 12.48 -17.49
C VAL A 3 19.72 12.78 -16.31
N TYR A 4 20.28 13.32 -15.23
CA TYR A 4 19.49 13.71 -14.05
C TYR A 4 18.47 14.80 -14.39
N LYS A 5 18.89 15.86 -15.11
CA LYS A 5 18.01 16.95 -15.53
C LYS A 5 16.89 16.46 -16.42
N ARG A 6 17.20 15.50 -17.32
CA ARG A 6 16.21 14.91 -18.22
C ARG A 6 15.15 14.12 -17.46
N GLN A 7 15.55 13.32 -16.49
CA GLN A 7 14.63 12.51 -15.67
C GLN A 7 13.77 13.39 -14.77
N GLN A 8 14.33 14.46 -14.20
CA GLN A 8 13.58 15.44 -13.43
C GLN A 8 12.56 16.17 -14.33
N GLN A 9 12.91 16.44 -15.56
CA GLN A 9 12.02 17.09 -16.53
C GLN A 9 10.85 16.18 -16.92
N ILE A 10 11.06 14.86 -17.00
CA ILE A 10 9.98 13.89 -17.27
C ILE A 10 8.86 14.01 -16.23
N LEU A 11 9.18 14.10 -14.94
CA LEU A 11 8.16 14.22 -13.89
C LEU A 11 7.36 15.51 -14.06
N LYS A 12 8.02 16.61 -14.37
CA LYS A 12 7.36 17.89 -14.63
C LYS A 12 6.44 17.82 -15.84
N ASP A 13 6.90 17.21 -16.92
CA ASP A 13 6.12 17.05 -18.15
C ASP A 13 4.89 16.16 -17.91
N ILE A 14 5.04 15.07 -17.17
CA ILE A 14 3.93 14.21 -16.77
C ILE A 14 2.88 15.02 -16.01
N TYR A 15 3.31 15.81 -15.02
CA TYR A 15 2.39 16.64 -14.25
C TYR A 15 1.60 17.60 -15.13
N GLN A 16 2.25 18.21 -16.11
CA GLN A 16 1.58 19.12 -17.05
C GLN A 16 0.58 18.39 -17.96
N GLU A 17 0.93 17.21 -18.45
CA GLU A 17 0.06 16.43 -19.34
C GLU A 17 -1.19 15.90 -18.63
N ILE A 18 -1.13 15.61 -17.34
CA ILE A 18 -2.28 15.06 -16.62
C ILE A 18 -3.23 16.12 -16.07
N GLN A 19 -2.94 17.41 -16.25
CA GLN A 19 -3.80 18.50 -15.75
C GLN A 19 -5.26 18.41 -16.22
N PRO A 20 -5.61 17.95 -17.43
CA PRO A 20 -7.00 17.75 -17.82
C PRO A 20 -7.79 16.80 -16.89
N TYR A 21 -7.11 15.95 -16.14
CA TYR A 21 -7.73 14.99 -15.21
C TYR A 21 -7.81 15.51 -13.76
N ALA A 22 -7.29 16.71 -13.49
CA ALA A 22 -7.09 17.23 -12.13
C ALA A 22 -8.38 17.43 -11.34
N SER A 23 -9.53 17.60 -12.00
CA SER A 23 -10.83 17.79 -11.35
C SER A 23 -11.71 16.55 -11.35
N ILE A 24 -11.22 15.42 -11.89
CA ILE A 24 -11.99 14.19 -12.00
C ILE A 24 -11.91 13.41 -10.69
N GLY A 25 -13.08 12.95 -10.21
CA GLY A 25 -13.16 12.17 -8.98
C GLY A 25 -13.24 13.06 -7.73
N LYS A 26 -13.27 12.41 -6.57
CA LYS A 26 -13.27 13.08 -5.26
C LYS A 26 -12.44 12.28 -4.27
N GLN A 27 -11.97 12.95 -3.22
CA GLN A 27 -11.27 12.30 -2.14
C GLN A 27 -12.20 11.35 -1.37
N ALA A 28 -11.61 10.37 -0.68
CA ALA A 28 -12.37 9.48 0.21
C ALA A 28 -13.12 10.30 1.25
N ASP A 29 -14.38 9.98 1.48
CA ASP A 29 -15.27 10.71 2.38
C ASP A 29 -16.03 9.81 3.35
N TYR A 30 -15.69 8.51 3.39
CA TYR A 30 -16.35 7.56 4.30
C TYR A 30 -16.02 7.81 5.77
N ILE A 31 -14.95 8.56 6.06
CA ILE A 31 -14.61 9.03 7.41
C ILE A 31 -14.27 10.52 7.36
N PRO A 32 -14.62 11.30 8.42
CA PRO A 32 -14.38 12.75 8.44
C PRO A 32 -12.91 13.14 8.24
N ALA A 33 -11.98 12.38 8.81
CA ALA A 33 -10.56 12.69 8.72
C ALA A 33 -10.01 12.64 7.29
N LEU A 34 -10.59 11.84 6.40
CA LEU A 34 -10.23 11.81 4.98
C LEU A 34 -11.04 12.81 4.16
N ALA A 35 -12.31 13.01 4.53
CA ALA A 35 -13.21 13.93 3.80
C ALA A 35 -12.69 15.37 3.78
N LYS A 36 -11.97 15.81 4.83
CA LYS A 36 -11.44 17.17 4.96
C LYS A 36 -10.16 17.44 4.18
N ILE A 37 -9.55 16.43 3.58
CA ILE A 37 -8.28 16.58 2.84
C ILE A 37 -8.53 17.41 1.58
N ASN A 38 -7.63 18.38 1.32
CA ASN A 38 -7.68 19.15 0.08
C ASN A 38 -7.47 18.23 -1.12
N PRO A 39 -8.48 18.09 -2.02
CA PRO A 39 -8.39 17.16 -3.14
C PRO A 39 -7.45 17.61 -4.26
N ASP A 40 -7.05 18.89 -4.29
CA ASP A 40 -6.29 19.51 -5.37
C ASP A 40 -4.79 19.48 -5.07
N GLN A 41 -4.27 18.30 -4.78
CA GLN A 41 -2.86 18.06 -4.46
C GLN A 41 -2.30 16.98 -5.37
N PHE A 42 -1.01 17.07 -5.67
CA PHE A 42 -0.28 16.07 -6.43
C PHE A 42 1.17 16.04 -5.99
N GLY A 43 1.69 14.86 -5.71
CA GLY A 43 3.10 14.64 -5.44
C GLY A 43 3.57 13.35 -6.11
N MET A 44 4.84 13.31 -6.50
CA MET A 44 5.45 12.13 -7.12
C MET A 44 6.92 12.08 -6.75
N CYS A 45 7.42 10.87 -6.44
CA CYS A 45 8.82 10.66 -6.11
C CYS A 45 9.29 9.32 -6.63
N ILE A 46 10.47 9.30 -7.25
CA ILE A 46 11.14 8.10 -7.73
C ILE A 46 12.49 7.97 -7.02
N HIS A 47 12.76 6.77 -6.49
CA HIS A 47 14.08 6.38 -6.02
C HIS A 47 14.62 5.27 -6.92
N THR A 48 15.84 5.45 -7.44
CA THR A 48 16.48 4.41 -8.25
C THR A 48 17.36 3.50 -7.37
N ILE A 49 17.61 2.28 -7.85
CA ILE A 49 18.54 1.36 -7.15
C ILE A 49 19.98 1.87 -7.13
N GLN A 50 20.29 2.93 -7.90
CA GLN A 50 21.57 3.63 -7.91
C GLN A 50 21.59 4.81 -6.92
N ASN A 51 20.58 4.88 -6.02
CA ASN A 51 20.44 5.91 -4.99
C ASN A 51 20.24 7.33 -5.54
N LYS A 52 19.56 7.46 -6.68
CA LYS A 52 19.14 8.76 -7.20
C LYS A 52 17.68 9.00 -6.89
N THR A 53 17.31 10.26 -6.64
CA THR A 53 15.94 10.64 -6.28
C THR A 53 15.45 11.73 -7.21
N PHE A 54 14.23 11.56 -7.73
CA PHE A 54 13.54 12.54 -8.56
C PHE A 54 12.16 12.77 -7.96
N MET A 55 11.73 14.04 -7.86
CA MET A 55 10.41 14.34 -7.29
C MET A 55 9.81 15.60 -7.89
N HIS A 56 8.48 15.69 -7.80
CA HIS A 56 7.72 16.84 -8.26
C HIS A 56 6.47 17.05 -7.39
N GLY A 57 6.04 18.30 -7.25
CA GLY A 57 4.85 18.67 -6.49
C GLY A 57 4.99 18.44 -4.99
N GLU A 58 3.89 18.06 -4.36
CA GLU A 58 3.83 17.81 -2.91
C GLU A 58 4.43 16.44 -2.53
N ALA A 59 5.64 16.15 -3.02
CA ALA A 59 6.31 14.88 -2.83
C ALA A 59 6.73 14.62 -1.37
N THR A 60 6.85 15.68 -0.56
CA THR A 60 7.23 15.56 0.86
C THR A 60 6.08 15.82 1.82
N THR A 61 4.87 16.03 1.31
CA THR A 61 3.67 16.20 2.13
C THR A 61 3.18 14.84 2.64
N GLY A 62 2.97 14.72 3.94
CA GLY A 62 2.46 13.51 4.57
C GLY A 62 0.97 13.29 4.29
N PHE A 63 0.59 12.03 4.09
CA PHE A 63 -0.79 11.61 3.93
C PHE A 63 -0.99 10.22 4.54
N SER A 64 -2.23 9.89 4.88
CA SER A 64 -2.56 8.56 5.39
C SER A 64 -2.38 7.51 4.30
N ILE A 65 -1.51 6.52 4.53
CA ILE A 65 -1.17 5.54 3.51
C ILE A 65 -2.26 4.49 3.31
N GLN A 66 -3.16 4.35 4.27
CA GLN A 66 -4.29 3.41 4.18
C GLN A 66 -3.82 2.02 3.76
N SER A 67 -4.41 1.46 2.72
CA SER A 67 -4.13 0.08 2.29
C SER A 67 -2.71 -0.17 1.76
N ILE A 68 -1.91 0.86 1.53
CA ILE A 68 -0.49 0.64 1.19
C ILE A 68 0.23 -0.05 2.36
N SER A 69 -0.22 0.17 3.60
CA SER A 69 0.31 -0.50 4.79
C SER A 69 0.24 -2.03 4.72
N LYS A 70 -0.67 -2.58 3.93
CA LYS A 70 -0.84 -4.03 3.78
C LYS A 70 0.40 -4.71 3.20
N VAL A 71 1.22 -3.98 2.44
CA VAL A 71 2.50 -4.50 1.94
C VAL A 71 3.50 -4.67 3.08
N PHE A 72 3.59 -3.70 3.99
CA PHE A 72 4.45 -3.80 5.17
C PHE A 72 4.00 -4.94 6.10
N SER A 73 2.70 -5.08 6.30
CA SER A 73 2.13 -6.16 7.12
C SER A 73 2.44 -7.52 6.54
N LEU A 74 2.28 -7.70 5.24
CA LEU A 74 2.64 -8.95 4.55
C LEU A 74 4.13 -9.25 4.67
N ALA A 75 4.98 -8.24 4.47
CA ALA A 75 6.43 -8.40 4.60
C ALA A 75 6.83 -8.89 6.00
N MET A 76 6.27 -8.27 7.03
CA MET A 76 6.55 -8.69 8.42
C MET A 76 6.02 -10.10 8.70
N CYS A 77 4.82 -10.44 8.25
CA CYS A 77 4.25 -11.77 8.45
C CYS A 77 5.05 -12.85 7.74
N LEU A 78 5.51 -12.60 6.52
CA LEU A 78 6.37 -13.54 5.79
C LEU A 78 7.71 -13.77 6.50
N SER A 79 8.29 -12.71 7.05
CA SER A 79 9.53 -12.82 7.82
C SER A 79 9.33 -13.64 9.09
N LEU A 80 8.22 -13.44 9.80
CA LEU A 80 7.97 -14.03 11.11
C LEU A 80 7.43 -15.47 11.04
N GLU A 81 6.54 -15.77 10.09
CA GLU A 81 5.90 -17.07 9.95
C GLU A 81 6.35 -17.88 8.73
N GLY A 82 6.96 -17.24 7.75
CA GLY A 82 7.24 -17.90 6.48
C GLY A 82 5.96 -18.35 5.79
N ASP A 83 6.02 -19.47 5.08
CA ASP A 83 4.90 -19.97 4.28
C ASP A 83 3.70 -20.49 5.08
N ASN A 84 3.82 -20.61 6.41
CA ASN A 84 2.70 -21.02 7.26
C ASN A 84 1.52 -20.03 7.19
N LEU A 85 1.79 -18.78 6.89
CA LEU A 85 0.72 -17.78 6.76
C LEU A 85 -0.30 -18.15 5.66
N TRP A 86 0.14 -18.89 4.64
CA TRP A 86 -0.74 -19.27 3.51
C TRP A 86 -1.78 -20.33 3.87
N LYS A 87 -1.71 -20.89 5.07
CA LYS A 87 -2.79 -21.72 5.61
C LYS A 87 -3.99 -20.87 6.05
N ARG A 88 -3.77 -19.60 6.34
CA ARG A 88 -4.78 -18.69 6.89
C ARG A 88 -5.30 -17.69 5.86
N VAL A 89 -4.58 -17.47 4.75
CA VAL A 89 -4.93 -16.52 3.71
C VAL A 89 -4.49 -17.08 2.35
N GLY A 90 -5.26 -16.79 1.30
CA GLY A 90 -4.92 -17.20 -0.05
C GLY A 90 -3.99 -16.23 -0.77
N LYS A 91 -3.77 -16.50 -2.05
CA LYS A 91 -2.86 -15.75 -2.93
C LYS A 91 -3.54 -15.29 -4.22
N GLU A 92 -4.85 -15.44 -4.32
CA GLU A 92 -5.59 -15.19 -5.56
C GLU A 92 -6.33 -13.84 -5.50
N PRO A 93 -6.48 -13.18 -6.65
CA PRO A 93 -7.25 -11.94 -6.69
C PRO A 93 -8.71 -12.21 -6.31
N SER A 94 -9.35 -11.17 -5.76
CA SER A 94 -10.77 -11.20 -5.45
C SER A 94 -11.55 -10.68 -6.65
N GLY A 95 -12.60 -11.37 -7.05
CA GLY A 95 -13.55 -10.90 -8.07
C GLY A 95 -14.62 -9.97 -7.52
N THR A 96 -14.57 -9.65 -6.21
CA THR A 96 -15.54 -8.81 -5.51
C THR A 96 -14.84 -7.62 -4.84
N ALA A 97 -15.64 -6.71 -4.27
CA ALA A 97 -15.11 -5.56 -3.55
C ALA A 97 -14.16 -5.99 -2.42
N PHE A 98 -13.15 -5.17 -2.13
CA PHE A 98 -12.08 -5.44 -1.16
C PHE A 98 -12.57 -5.66 0.28
N ASN A 99 -13.83 -5.33 0.57
CA ASN A 99 -14.45 -5.46 1.88
C ASN A 99 -15.70 -6.36 1.84
N SER A 100 -15.81 -7.29 0.89
CA SER A 100 -16.97 -8.16 0.72
C SER A 100 -17.06 -9.20 1.84
N LEU A 101 -18.21 -9.25 2.52
CA LEU A 101 -18.54 -10.29 3.50
C LEU A 101 -19.01 -11.58 2.82
N VAL A 102 -19.70 -11.47 1.68
CA VAL A 102 -20.24 -12.63 0.95
C VAL A 102 -19.13 -13.56 0.52
N GLN A 103 -18.07 -13.03 -0.06
CA GLN A 103 -16.94 -13.85 -0.49
C GLN A 103 -16.28 -14.55 0.70
N LEU A 104 -16.09 -13.83 1.81
CA LEU A 104 -15.48 -14.39 3.01
C LEU A 104 -16.30 -15.56 3.58
N GLU A 105 -17.64 -15.45 3.54
CA GLU A 105 -18.54 -16.50 3.99
C GLU A 105 -18.44 -17.74 3.07
N VAL A 106 -18.45 -17.53 1.75
CA VAL A 106 -18.30 -18.61 0.76
C VAL A 106 -16.96 -19.33 0.95
N GLU A 107 -15.89 -18.61 1.22
CA GLU A 107 -14.54 -19.16 1.44
C GLU A 107 -14.32 -19.64 2.88
N LYS A 108 -15.37 -19.71 3.68
CA LYS A 108 -15.35 -20.21 5.07
C LYS A 108 -14.30 -19.53 5.95
N GLY A 109 -14.20 -18.22 5.83
CA GLY A 109 -13.33 -17.41 6.68
C GLY A 109 -11.86 -17.39 6.25
N ILE A 110 -11.51 -17.88 5.07
CA ILE A 110 -10.16 -17.78 4.51
C ILE A 110 -10.15 -16.68 3.46
N PRO A 111 -9.54 -15.52 3.72
CA PRO A 111 -9.47 -14.44 2.75
C PRO A 111 -8.74 -14.86 1.47
N ARG A 112 -9.16 -14.34 0.33
CA ARG A 112 -8.56 -14.66 -0.97
C ARG A 112 -7.10 -14.23 -1.09
N ASN A 113 -6.73 -13.10 -0.49
CA ASN A 113 -5.37 -12.58 -0.51
C ASN A 113 -5.12 -11.62 0.66
N PRO A 114 -3.84 -11.26 0.95
CA PRO A 114 -3.50 -10.37 2.07
C PRO A 114 -3.89 -8.90 1.86
N PHE A 115 -4.33 -8.50 0.68
CA PHE A 115 -4.55 -7.09 0.33
C PHE A 115 -6.02 -6.70 0.28
N ILE A 116 -6.95 -7.62 0.50
CA ILE A 116 -8.32 -7.29 0.87
C ILE A 116 -8.39 -7.10 2.39
N ASN A 117 -9.41 -6.40 2.88
CA ASN A 117 -9.50 -6.07 4.31
C ASN A 117 -9.45 -7.32 5.21
N ALA A 118 -10.20 -8.36 4.87
CA ALA A 118 -10.20 -9.60 5.64
C ALA A 118 -8.79 -10.21 5.74
N GLY A 119 -8.03 -10.22 4.64
CA GLY A 119 -6.66 -10.72 4.63
C GLY A 119 -5.71 -9.87 5.48
N ALA A 120 -5.83 -8.56 5.40
CA ALA A 120 -5.02 -7.64 6.20
C ALA A 120 -5.33 -7.76 7.70
N ILE A 121 -6.58 -8.02 8.05
CA ILE A 121 -6.99 -8.27 9.43
C ILE A 121 -6.38 -9.58 9.94
N VAL A 122 -6.34 -10.63 9.13
CA VAL A 122 -5.63 -11.88 9.47
C VAL A 122 -4.12 -11.61 9.65
N MET A 123 -3.50 -10.81 8.77
CA MET A 123 -2.09 -10.41 8.94
C MET A 123 -1.88 -9.69 10.28
N THR A 124 -2.78 -8.79 10.65
CA THR A 124 -2.76 -8.09 11.94
C THR A 124 -2.78 -9.07 13.11
N ASP A 125 -3.64 -10.08 13.05
CA ASP A 125 -3.73 -11.12 14.06
C ASP A 125 -2.43 -11.93 14.17
N ILE A 126 -1.81 -12.27 13.07
CA ILE A 126 -0.51 -12.93 13.02
C ILE A 126 0.57 -12.08 13.71
N LEU A 127 0.61 -10.78 13.41
CA LEU A 127 1.57 -9.86 14.02
C LEU A 127 1.37 -9.79 15.54
N LEU A 128 0.12 -9.78 16.01
CA LEU A 128 -0.18 -9.80 17.45
C LEU A 128 0.33 -11.07 18.13
N ASN A 129 0.32 -12.19 17.42
CA ASN A 129 0.85 -13.46 17.96
C ASN A 129 2.39 -13.45 18.08
N HIS A 130 3.09 -12.72 17.22
CA HIS A 130 4.55 -12.75 17.17
C HIS A 130 5.24 -11.58 17.87
N LEU A 131 4.61 -10.40 17.91
CA LEU A 131 5.26 -9.20 18.40
C LEU A 131 4.90 -8.94 19.85
N LYS A 132 5.91 -8.59 20.66
CA LYS A 132 5.71 -8.26 22.08
C LYS A 132 5.07 -6.87 22.25
N HIS A 133 5.50 -5.92 21.45
CA HIS A 133 4.99 -4.54 21.41
C HIS A 133 4.58 -4.19 19.98
N PRO A 134 3.43 -4.72 19.49
CA PRO A 134 3.10 -4.69 18.05
C PRO A 134 3.10 -3.31 17.42
N GLU A 135 2.45 -2.33 18.06
CA GLU A 135 2.34 -0.98 17.53
C GLU A 135 3.70 -0.28 17.41
N GLU A 136 4.56 -0.46 18.40
CA GLU A 136 5.91 0.13 18.41
C GLU A 136 6.81 -0.56 17.40
N GLU A 137 6.78 -1.88 17.34
CA GLU A 137 7.64 -2.68 16.45
C GLU A 137 7.26 -2.50 14.99
N TYR A 138 5.96 -2.40 14.70
CA TYR A 138 5.47 -2.12 13.35
C TYR A 138 5.94 -0.75 12.87
N LEU A 139 5.73 0.28 13.70
CA LEU A 139 6.14 1.65 13.36
C LEU A 139 7.66 1.76 13.21
N ARG A 140 8.41 1.06 14.05
CA ARG A 140 9.88 1.02 13.98
C ARG A 140 10.35 0.41 12.66
N PHE A 141 9.70 -0.68 12.21
CA PHE A 141 9.98 -1.27 10.91
C PHE A 141 9.72 -0.28 9.77
N VAL A 142 8.57 0.38 9.77
CA VAL A 142 8.20 1.35 8.72
C VAL A 142 9.18 2.53 8.71
N ARG A 143 9.56 3.04 9.88
CA ARG A 143 10.56 4.11 10.01
C ARG A 143 11.92 3.67 9.47
N SER A 144 12.34 2.47 9.79
CA SER A 144 13.63 1.94 9.38
C SER A 144 13.71 1.74 7.86
N ILE A 145 12.72 1.09 7.26
CA ILE A 145 12.71 0.81 5.82
C ILE A 145 12.58 2.09 4.98
N SER A 146 11.92 3.12 5.51
CA SER A 146 11.80 4.42 4.84
C SER A 146 12.93 5.40 5.20
N GLY A 147 13.72 5.09 6.23
CA GLY A 147 14.80 5.97 6.70
C GLY A 147 14.31 7.28 7.30
N ASN A 148 13.11 7.31 7.88
CA ASN A 148 12.50 8.51 8.46
C ASN A 148 11.90 8.19 9.84
N ASN A 149 12.56 8.64 10.90
CA ASN A 149 12.12 8.43 12.29
C ASN A 149 10.98 9.35 12.71
N GLN A 150 10.52 10.25 11.86
CA GLN A 150 9.40 11.15 12.13
C GLN A 150 8.05 10.58 11.70
N ILE A 151 8.05 9.48 10.97
CA ILE A 151 6.81 8.79 10.58
C ILE A 151 6.05 8.39 11.85
N HIS A 152 4.74 8.62 11.85
CA HIS A 152 3.89 8.39 13.00
C HIS A 152 2.50 7.91 12.57
N TYR A 153 1.77 7.36 13.53
CA TYR A 153 0.35 7.10 13.35
C TYR A 153 -0.42 8.41 13.46
N ASN A 154 -1.29 8.69 12.49
CA ASN A 154 -2.22 9.80 12.60
C ASN A 154 -3.42 9.35 13.46
N GLU A 155 -3.44 9.76 14.72
CA GLU A 155 -4.45 9.31 15.68
C GLU A 155 -5.85 9.79 15.35
N GLU A 156 -6.00 10.94 14.70
CA GLU A 156 -7.30 11.43 14.24
C GLU A 156 -7.88 10.50 13.17
N VAL A 157 -7.07 10.04 12.23
CA VAL A 157 -7.49 9.08 11.21
C VAL A 157 -7.85 7.75 11.87
N ALA A 158 -7.04 7.25 12.79
CA ALA A 158 -7.30 6.00 13.51
C ALA A 158 -8.60 6.05 14.28
N LEU A 159 -8.88 7.16 14.96
CA LEU A 159 -10.13 7.36 15.69
C LEU A 159 -11.33 7.40 14.73
N SER A 160 -11.22 8.11 13.62
CA SER A 160 -12.26 8.16 12.59
C SER A 160 -12.57 6.76 12.03
N GLU A 161 -11.53 5.96 11.76
CA GLU A 161 -11.69 4.57 11.30
C GLU A 161 -12.43 3.72 12.35
N ARG A 162 -12.07 3.87 13.61
CA ARG A 162 -12.68 3.14 14.72
C ARG A 162 -14.15 3.51 14.90
N GLU A 163 -14.48 4.79 14.86
CA GLU A 163 -15.85 5.28 15.05
C GLU A 163 -16.78 4.87 13.90
N ASN A 164 -16.23 4.61 12.72
CA ASN A 164 -17.00 4.25 11.52
C ASN A 164 -16.72 2.82 11.04
N GLY A 165 -16.06 2.01 11.85
CA GLY A 165 -15.50 0.71 11.46
C GLY A 165 -16.46 -0.47 11.53
N TYR A 166 -17.76 -0.28 11.32
CA TYR A 166 -18.76 -1.33 11.44
C TYR A 166 -18.53 -2.50 10.49
N LEU A 167 -18.18 -2.24 9.23
CA LEU A 167 -17.95 -3.30 8.26
C LEU A 167 -16.68 -4.09 8.60
N ASN A 168 -15.61 -3.42 8.98
CA ASN A 168 -14.38 -4.12 9.42
C ASN A 168 -14.62 -4.93 10.71
N ALA A 169 -15.46 -4.42 11.62
CA ALA A 169 -15.88 -5.17 12.80
C ALA A 169 -16.67 -6.43 12.40
N ALA A 170 -17.58 -6.32 11.44
CA ALA A 170 -18.35 -7.45 10.92
C ALA A 170 -17.43 -8.50 10.26
N ILE A 171 -16.46 -8.06 9.46
CA ILE A 171 -15.45 -8.93 8.84
C ILE A 171 -14.65 -9.67 9.93
N THR A 172 -14.17 -8.95 10.94
CA THR A 172 -13.36 -9.53 12.02
C THR A 172 -14.17 -10.55 12.83
N ASN A 173 -15.44 -10.25 13.11
CA ASN A 173 -16.34 -11.20 13.78
C ASN A 173 -16.56 -12.46 12.94
N LEU A 174 -16.75 -12.31 11.63
CA LEU A 174 -16.92 -13.46 10.74
C LEU A 174 -15.65 -14.32 10.67
N LEU A 175 -14.48 -13.70 10.60
CA LEU A 175 -13.20 -14.39 10.68
C LEU A 175 -13.06 -15.16 12.01
N LYS A 176 -13.46 -14.56 13.12
CA LYS A 176 -13.44 -15.18 14.44
C LYS A 176 -14.39 -16.37 14.49
N TYR A 177 -15.58 -16.24 13.93
CA TYR A 177 -16.56 -17.32 13.84
C TYR A 177 -15.97 -18.55 13.12
N TYR A 178 -15.17 -18.35 12.06
CA TYR A 178 -14.50 -19.43 11.33
C TYR A 178 -13.14 -19.82 11.91
N HIS A 179 -12.82 -19.36 13.12
CA HIS A 179 -11.57 -19.67 13.83
C HIS A 179 -10.29 -19.20 13.16
N ASN A 180 -10.37 -18.11 12.38
CA ASN A 180 -9.21 -17.51 11.71
C ASN A 180 -8.74 -16.21 12.38
N ILE A 181 -9.12 -15.98 13.62
CA ILE A 181 -8.61 -14.90 14.49
C ILE A 181 -8.36 -15.50 15.86
N ASP A 182 -7.14 -15.35 16.37
CA ASP A 182 -6.71 -15.88 17.67
C ASP A 182 -6.89 -14.86 18.80
N ASN A 183 -6.74 -13.58 18.48
CA ASN A 183 -6.73 -12.51 19.47
C ASN A 183 -8.11 -11.89 19.67
N ASP A 184 -8.23 -11.04 20.68
CA ASP A 184 -9.45 -10.28 20.94
C ASP A 184 -9.77 -9.35 19.76
N ILE A 185 -11.05 -9.32 19.37
CA ILE A 185 -11.53 -8.57 18.19
C ILE A 185 -11.17 -7.09 18.30
N GLU A 186 -11.41 -6.46 19.46
CA GLU A 186 -11.10 -5.04 19.66
C GLU A 186 -9.59 -4.78 19.57
N ARG A 187 -8.78 -5.70 20.05
CA ARG A 187 -7.32 -5.61 19.98
C ARG A 187 -6.84 -5.66 18.53
N VAL A 188 -7.40 -6.59 17.75
CA VAL A 188 -7.09 -6.73 16.31
C VAL A 188 -7.48 -5.46 15.55
N LEU A 189 -8.71 -4.97 15.74
CA LEU A 189 -9.21 -3.79 15.04
C LEU A 189 -8.42 -2.54 15.40
N HIS A 190 -8.07 -2.34 16.67
CA HIS A 190 -7.28 -1.19 17.09
C HIS A 190 -5.95 -1.13 16.35
N PHE A 191 -5.22 -2.23 16.31
CA PHE A 191 -3.93 -2.29 15.61
C PHE A 191 -4.10 -2.17 14.10
N TYR A 192 -5.13 -2.78 13.53
CA TYR A 192 -5.44 -2.65 12.11
C TYR A 192 -5.70 -1.19 11.72
N PHE A 193 -6.50 -0.47 12.48
CA PHE A 193 -6.78 0.94 12.19
C PHE A 193 -5.54 1.83 12.34
N LEU A 194 -4.66 1.53 13.28
CA LEU A 194 -3.38 2.24 13.39
C LEU A 194 -2.51 2.03 12.15
N GLN A 195 -2.43 0.83 11.62
CA GLN A 195 -1.67 0.55 10.40
C GLN A 195 -2.18 1.38 9.22
N CYS A 196 -3.51 1.46 9.04
CA CYS A 196 -4.13 2.30 8.00
C CYS A 196 -3.81 3.79 8.19
N SER A 197 -3.54 4.21 9.40
CA SER A 197 -3.39 5.61 9.80
C SER A 197 -1.96 6.11 9.79
N ILE A 198 -1.00 5.31 9.37
CA ILE A 198 0.38 5.75 9.22
C ILE A 198 0.43 6.89 8.20
N GLU A 199 1.12 7.97 8.57
CA GLU A 199 1.31 9.13 7.71
C GLU A 199 2.70 9.10 7.09
N MET A 200 2.76 9.08 5.77
CA MET A 200 3.99 9.07 4.98
C MET A 200 3.84 9.97 3.78
N SER A 201 4.96 10.46 3.26
CA SER A 201 5.00 11.19 1.99
C SER A 201 5.35 10.28 0.82
N CYS A 202 5.24 10.79 -0.42
CA CYS A 202 5.73 10.07 -1.60
C CYS A 202 7.22 9.76 -1.48
N TYR A 203 8.01 10.69 -0.93
CA TYR A 203 9.42 10.47 -0.66
C TYR A 203 9.64 9.28 0.26
N ASP A 204 8.92 9.21 1.38
CA ASP A 204 9.02 8.12 2.34
C ASP A 204 8.61 6.78 1.71
N LEU A 205 7.50 6.76 0.98
CA LEU A 205 6.96 5.54 0.37
C LEU A 205 7.88 5.00 -0.72
N SER A 206 8.38 5.85 -1.62
CA SER A 206 9.26 5.39 -2.68
C SER A 206 10.56 4.84 -2.10
N LYS A 207 11.08 5.44 -1.03
CA LYS A 207 12.26 4.93 -0.32
C LYS A 207 11.97 3.60 0.37
N ALA A 208 10.81 3.47 1.02
CA ALA A 208 10.40 2.23 1.68
C ALA A 208 10.19 1.08 0.69
N PHE A 209 9.79 1.37 -0.54
CA PHE A 209 9.55 0.35 -1.57
C PHE A 209 10.81 0.00 -2.39
N LEU A 210 11.89 0.76 -2.24
CA LEU A 210 13.12 0.50 -2.98
C LEU A 210 13.68 -0.92 -2.75
N PRO A 211 13.67 -1.48 -1.52
CA PRO A 211 14.11 -2.85 -1.31
C PRO A 211 13.31 -3.89 -2.09
N PHE A 212 12.03 -3.63 -2.36
CA PHE A 212 11.19 -4.50 -3.18
C PHE A 212 11.55 -4.42 -4.67
N ALA A 213 12.07 -3.29 -5.13
CA ALA A 213 12.61 -3.16 -6.48
C ALA A 213 13.96 -3.92 -6.61
N ASN A 214 14.79 -3.90 -5.57
CA ASN A 214 16.08 -4.59 -5.57
C ASN A 214 15.93 -6.05 -5.12
N HIS A 215 15.07 -6.79 -5.76
CA HIS A 215 14.60 -8.12 -5.34
C HIS A 215 15.61 -9.25 -5.45
N LYS A 216 16.79 -9.02 -6.02
CA LYS A 216 17.86 -10.03 -6.08
C LYS A 216 18.62 -10.15 -4.76
N GLN A 217 18.41 -9.25 -3.82
CA GLN A 217 19.09 -9.22 -2.54
C GLN A 217 18.10 -9.40 -1.40
N ALA A 218 18.46 -10.22 -0.42
CA ALA A 218 17.78 -10.26 0.86
C ALA A 218 18.01 -8.93 1.60
N PHE A 219 17.06 -8.51 2.40
CA PHE A 219 17.23 -7.32 3.22
C PHE A 219 16.69 -7.53 4.64
N THR A 220 17.22 -6.75 5.57
CA THR A 220 16.82 -6.77 6.97
C THR A 220 16.62 -5.34 7.49
N PHE A 221 15.46 -5.11 8.12
CA PHE A 221 15.16 -3.88 8.85
C PHE A 221 14.52 -4.24 10.18
N GLU A 222 15.13 -3.81 11.29
CA GLU A 222 14.60 -4.04 12.66
C GLU A 222 14.24 -5.51 12.92
N GLY A 223 15.13 -6.42 12.53
CA GLY A 223 14.94 -7.86 12.74
C GLY A 223 13.98 -8.54 11.75
N ILE A 224 13.37 -7.78 10.86
CA ILE A 224 12.52 -8.31 9.79
C ILE A 224 13.38 -8.58 8.57
N THR A 225 13.51 -9.85 8.20
CA THR A 225 14.36 -10.29 7.09
C THR A 225 13.52 -10.93 6.00
N LEU A 226 13.67 -10.47 4.76
CA LEU A 226 13.05 -11.08 3.59
C LEU A 226 14.12 -11.60 2.64
N THR A 227 13.93 -12.84 2.19
CA THR A 227 14.78 -13.43 1.13
C THR A 227 14.38 -12.85 -0.23
N ALA A 228 15.27 -12.98 -1.21
CA ALA A 228 14.98 -12.59 -2.59
C ALA A 228 13.71 -13.29 -3.12
N SER A 229 13.51 -14.57 -2.78
CA SER A 229 12.31 -15.32 -3.17
C SER A 229 11.05 -14.75 -2.53
N GLN A 230 11.10 -14.35 -1.27
CA GLN A 230 9.94 -13.73 -0.59
C GLN A 230 9.60 -12.38 -1.21
N VAL A 231 10.59 -11.57 -1.53
CA VAL A 231 10.37 -10.27 -2.20
C VAL A 231 9.71 -10.48 -3.57
N LYS A 232 10.20 -11.44 -4.36
CA LYS A 232 9.57 -11.81 -5.63
C LYS A 232 8.09 -12.15 -5.46
N ARG A 233 7.75 -12.90 -4.42
CA ARG A 233 6.37 -13.32 -4.13
C ARG A 233 5.49 -12.15 -3.71
N ILE A 234 6.00 -11.23 -2.91
CA ILE A 234 5.29 -10.00 -2.55
C ILE A 234 5.00 -9.17 -3.81
N ASN A 235 5.98 -9.02 -4.69
CA ASN A 235 5.78 -8.30 -5.96
C ASN A 235 4.72 -8.97 -6.83
N ALA A 236 4.69 -10.30 -6.88
CA ALA A 236 3.67 -11.05 -7.60
C ALA A 236 2.25 -10.81 -7.05
N ILE A 237 2.11 -10.78 -5.72
CA ILE A 237 0.82 -10.47 -5.09
C ILE A 237 0.41 -9.02 -5.33
N MET A 238 1.36 -8.07 -5.31
CA MET A 238 1.06 -6.68 -5.70
C MET A 238 0.55 -6.60 -7.14
N GLN A 239 1.14 -7.37 -8.06
CA GLN A 239 0.74 -7.36 -9.47
C GLN A 239 -0.69 -7.81 -9.66
N THR A 240 -1.14 -8.82 -8.93
CA THR A 240 -2.46 -9.42 -9.12
C THR A 240 -3.53 -8.91 -8.16
N CYS A 241 -3.15 -8.33 -7.01
CA CYS A 241 -4.08 -7.98 -5.93
C CYS A 241 -3.94 -6.55 -5.43
N GLY A 242 -3.02 -5.75 -5.97
CA GLY A 242 -2.62 -4.47 -5.38
C GLY A 242 -3.56 -3.29 -5.59
N PHE A 243 -4.56 -3.41 -6.46
CA PHE A 243 -5.39 -2.28 -6.90
C PHE A 243 -6.89 -2.57 -6.77
N TYR A 244 -7.27 -3.21 -5.67
CA TYR A 244 -8.65 -3.62 -5.41
C TYR A 244 -9.14 -4.51 -6.57
N ASP A 245 -10.24 -4.17 -7.21
CA ASP A 245 -10.75 -4.92 -8.35
C ASP A 245 -10.32 -4.34 -9.72
N GLU A 246 -9.27 -3.49 -9.74
CA GLU A 246 -8.68 -2.92 -10.96
C GLU A 246 -7.26 -3.45 -11.27
N ALA A 247 -6.80 -4.51 -10.62
CA ALA A 247 -5.42 -4.99 -10.80
C ALA A 247 -5.11 -5.34 -12.27
N GLY A 248 -6.06 -5.91 -12.98
CA GLY A 248 -5.91 -6.22 -14.40
C GLY A 248 -5.76 -4.97 -15.27
N GLU A 249 -6.60 -3.96 -15.04
CA GLU A 249 -6.52 -2.71 -15.79
C GLU A 249 -5.25 -1.93 -15.46
N PHE A 250 -4.84 -1.91 -14.19
CA PHE A 250 -3.57 -1.28 -13.81
C PHE A 250 -2.38 -1.97 -14.48
N SER A 251 -2.37 -3.30 -14.55
CA SER A 251 -1.34 -4.05 -15.28
C SER A 251 -1.33 -3.69 -16.76
N TYR A 252 -2.51 -3.56 -17.36
CA TYR A 252 -2.66 -3.18 -18.77
C TYR A 252 -2.17 -1.76 -19.06
N LEU A 253 -2.54 -0.79 -18.23
CA LEU A 253 -2.21 0.62 -18.44
C LEU A 253 -0.79 0.97 -17.99
N VAL A 254 -0.35 0.45 -16.87
CA VAL A 254 0.90 0.84 -16.20
C VAL A 254 1.96 -0.25 -16.28
N GLY A 255 1.62 -1.47 -15.88
CA GLY A 255 2.54 -2.59 -15.94
C GLY A 255 3.65 -2.58 -14.90
N LEU A 256 3.32 -2.22 -13.65
CA LEU A 256 4.22 -2.28 -12.49
C LEU A 256 3.52 -2.97 -11.33
N PRO A 257 4.24 -3.85 -10.59
CA PRO A 257 3.73 -4.30 -9.29
C PRO A 257 3.57 -3.10 -8.34
N GLY A 258 2.43 -3.01 -7.67
CA GLY A 258 2.19 -1.89 -6.78
C GLY A 258 1.01 -2.10 -5.86
N LYS A 259 0.78 -1.11 -5.01
CA LYS A 259 -0.34 -1.08 -4.06
C LYS A 259 -0.91 0.32 -3.95
N SER A 260 -2.22 0.42 -4.03
CA SER A 260 -2.96 1.66 -3.84
C SER A 260 -3.58 1.75 -2.45
N GLY A 261 -3.97 2.96 -2.08
CA GLY A 261 -4.73 3.23 -0.87
C GLY A 261 -5.74 4.34 -1.11
N VAL A 262 -6.85 4.31 -0.37
CA VAL A 262 -7.94 5.29 -0.54
C VAL A 262 -7.57 6.70 -0.06
N GLY A 263 -6.41 6.89 0.55
CA GLY A 263 -5.86 8.22 0.81
C GLY A 263 -5.37 8.93 -0.46
N GLY A 264 -5.35 8.25 -1.60
CA GLY A 264 -4.92 8.79 -2.88
C GLY A 264 -3.49 8.45 -3.26
N GLY A 265 -2.82 7.62 -2.47
CA GLY A 265 -1.45 7.17 -2.74
C GLY A 265 -1.39 5.89 -3.57
N ILE A 266 -0.33 5.76 -4.34
CA ILE A 266 0.08 4.53 -5.03
C ILE A 266 1.58 4.40 -4.87
N ALA A 267 2.06 3.22 -4.46
CA ALA A 267 3.47 2.88 -4.44
C ALA A 267 3.70 1.67 -5.35
N ALA A 268 4.72 1.74 -6.21
CA ALA A 268 4.98 0.71 -7.20
C ALA A 268 6.49 0.54 -7.40
N VAL A 269 6.88 -0.59 -8.00
CA VAL A 269 8.27 -0.88 -8.28
C VAL A 269 8.47 -1.34 -9.72
N TYR A 270 9.55 -0.89 -10.32
CA TYR A 270 10.09 -1.51 -11.52
C TYR A 270 11.29 -2.37 -11.08
N PRO A 271 11.16 -3.70 -11.12
CA PRO A 271 12.21 -4.58 -10.61
C PRO A 271 13.57 -4.29 -11.22
N LEU A 272 14.58 -4.14 -10.36
CA LEU A 272 15.98 -3.85 -10.69
C LEU A 272 16.22 -2.44 -11.27
N ARG A 273 15.24 -1.54 -11.16
CA ARG A 273 15.38 -0.17 -11.68
C ARG A 273 15.04 0.89 -10.65
N TYR A 274 13.79 0.93 -10.19
CA TYR A 274 13.34 2.00 -9.30
C TYR A 274 12.10 1.61 -8.51
N SER A 275 11.82 2.40 -7.50
CA SER A 275 10.52 2.49 -6.84
C SER A 275 9.92 3.87 -7.11
N VAL A 276 8.61 3.94 -7.14
CA VAL A 276 7.87 5.18 -7.37
C VAL A 276 6.68 5.28 -6.43
N ALA A 277 6.42 6.47 -5.92
CA ALA A 277 5.19 6.77 -5.21
C ALA A 277 4.55 8.03 -5.82
N VAL A 278 3.24 8.02 -5.93
CA VAL A 278 2.44 9.15 -6.40
C VAL A 278 1.26 9.34 -5.46
N TRP A 279 0.89 10.59 -5.22
CA TRP A 279 -0.25 10.92 -4.37
C TRP A 279 -1.06 12.03 -4.99
N SER A 280 -2.35 11.78 -5.13
CA SER A 280 -3.36 12.77 -5.49
C SER A 280 -4.70 12.28 -4.95
N PRO A 281 -5.39 13.05 -4.07
CA PRO A 281 -6.50 12.51 -3.29
C PRO A 281 -7.74 12.11 -4.07
N ARG A 282 -8.03 12.70 -5.23
CA ARG A 282 -9.25 12.39 -6.01
C ARG A 282 -9.19 10.96 -6.54
N LEU A 283 -10.23 10.18 -6.23
CA LEU A 283 -10.32 8.76 -6.53
C LEU A 283 -11.32 8.50 -7.66
N ASN A 284 -11.07 7.44 -8.42
CA ASN A 284 -12.05 6.87 -9.34
C ASN A 284 -13.10 6.04 -8.55
N PRO A 285 -14.16 5.55 -9.20
CA PRO A 285 -15.21 4.77 -8.51
C PRO A 285 -14.71 3.51 -7.82
N LYS A 286 -13.53 3.00 -8.16
CA LYS A 286 -12.94 1.80 -7.58
C LYS A 286 -11.96 2.09 -6.44
N GLY A 287 -11.81 3.36 -6.05
CA GLY A 287 -11.01 3.76 -4.90
C GLY A 287 -9.54 4.04 -5.19
N ASN A 288 -9.16 4.13 -6.46
CA ASN A 288 -7.78 4.41 -6.87
C ASN A 288 -7.62 5.85 -7.38
N SER A 289 -6.45 6.45 -7.13
CA SER A 289 -6.14 7.81 -7.53
C SER A 289 -6.20 8.00 -9.05
N VAL A 290 -7.06 8.90 -9.51
CA VAL A 290 -7.21 9.23 -10.95
C VAL A 290 -5.90 9.78 -11.51
N MET A 291 -5.38 10.85 -10.91
CA MET A 291 -4.12 11.47 -11.35
C MET A 291 -2.94 10.52 -11.15
N GLY A 292 -2.94 9.74 -10.07
CA GLY A 292 -1.89 8.77 -9.78
C GLY A 292 -1.77 7.71 -10.86
N ILE A 293 -2.87 7.10 -11.29
CA ILE A 293 -2.86 6.11 -12.37
C ILE A 293 -2.38 6.76 -13.68
N LYS A 294 -2.89 7.94 -14.01
CA LYS A 294 -2.47 8.64 -15.22
C LYS A 294 -0.99 8.99 -15.23
N ALA A 295 -0.46 9.45 -14.11
CA ALA A 295 0.96 9.74 -13.97
C ALA A 295 1.83 8.50 -14.19
N LEU A 296 1.45 7.37 -13.61
CA LEU A 296 2.21 6.12 -13.76
C LEU A 296 2.07 5.53 -15.17
N GLU A 297 0.90 5.65 -15.80
CA GLU A 297 0.70 5.26 -17.20
C GLU A 297 1.66 6.02 -18.13
N LEU A 298 1.75 7.35 -17.97
CA LEU A 298 2.67 8.15 -18.74
C LEU A 298 4.13 7.83 -18.44
N LEU A 299 4.46 7.58 -17.18
CA LEU A 299 5.82 7.22 -16.80
C LEU A 299 6.30 5.96 -17.53
N THR A 300 5.51 4.88 -17.48
CA THR A 300 5.89 3.62 -18.14
C THR A 300 5.80 3.69 -19.66
N THR A 301 4.87 4.47 -20.20
CA THR A 301 4.71 4.64 -21.64
C THR A 301 5.85 5.47 -22.25
N GLN A 302 6.20 6.61 -21.62
CA GLN A 302 7.25 7.50 -22.12
C GLN A 302 8.65 6.92 -21.94
N THR A 303 8.89 6.20 -20.84
CA THR A 303 10.19 5.57 -20.58
C THR A 303 10.30 4.18 -21.19
N GLN A 304 9.18 3.58 -21.61
CA GLN A 304 9.09 2.18 -22.05
C GLN A 304 9.57 1.22 -20.95
N GLU A 305 9.43 1.60 -19.69
CA GLU A 305 9.87 0.82 -18.51
C GLU A 305 8.68 0.24 -17.75
N SER A 306 8.05 -0.77 -18.33
CA SER A 306 7.05 -1.64 -17.72
C SER A 306 7.62 -3.05 -17.61
N ILE A 307 7.01 -3.91 -16.77
CA ILE A 307 7.43 -5.33 -16.67
C ILE A 307 6.95 -6.17 -17.87
N PHE A 308 6.13 -5.59 -18.73
CA PHE A 308 5.61 -6.28 -19.90
C PHE A 308 6.21 -5.77 -21.20
#